data_f3d6d3c6dcf7d680d071e7ab1292827d
#
_entry.id   f3d6d3c6dcf7d680d071e7ab1292827d
#
_cell.length_a   1.000
_cell.length_b   1.000
_cell.length_c   1.000
_cell.angle_alpha   90.00
_cell.angle_beta   90.00
_cell.angle_gamma   90.00
#
_symmetry.space_group_name_H-M   'P 1'
#
loop_
_entity.id
_entity.type
_entity.pdbx_description
1 polymer ?
#
loop_
_entity_poly.entity_id
_entity_poly.type
_entity_poly.pdbx_seq_one_letter_code
_entity_poly.pdbx_strand_id
1 'polypeptide(L)'
;MKSKVSKFYEVKIQYQEMQEDGKEKRVTEQYVVEALSFTEAETRIIEEMTPYISGEFDVVSEKIAPFNEIFLSNNYSDDKWFVSKVAFITIDEKTEKEKKQTFRYLVQAATSELALDYTKEMLSHGMSVYCIDAVQDTPTLDVFLHEV
;
A
#
# COMPACT_ATOMS: atom_id res chain seq x y z
N MET A 1 -13.40 1.02 -9.79
CA MET A 1 -12.28 1.23 -8.88
C MET A 1 -12.57 2.39 -7.94
N LYS A 2 -12.15 2.29 -6.71
CA LYS A 2 -12.38 3.28 -5.67
C LYS A 2 -11.06 3.86 -5.20
N SER A 3 -11.05 5.16 -4.89
CA SER A 3 -9.91 5.83 -4.25
C SER A 3 -10.21 6.08 -2.78
N LYS A 4 -9.20 5.91 -1.93
CA LYS A 4 -9.28 6.30 -0.53
C LYS A 4 -8.04 7.08 -0.11
N VAL A 5 -8.26 8.28 0.40
CA VAL A 5 -7.21 9.14 0.97
C VAL A 5 -7.26 9.03 2.47
N SER A 6 -6.14 8.68 3.09
CA SER A 6 -6.04 8.57 4.53
C SER A 6 -4.57 8.50 4.96
N LYS A 7 -4.35 8.31 6.24
CA LYS A 7 -3.02 8.05 6.78
C LYS A 7 -2.81 6.55 6.88
N PHE A 8 -1.74 6.06 6.26
CA PHE A 8 -1.41 4.65 6.20
C PHE A 8 -0.05 4.38 6.82
N TYR A 9 0.08 3.19 7.40
CA TYR A 9 1.32 2.70 7.98
C TYR A 9 1.70 1.38 7.35
N GLU A 10 2.99 1.22 7.06
CA GLU A 10 3.54 -0.09 6.69
C GLU A 10 4.00 -0.79 7.96
N VAL A 11 3.43 -1.97 8.22
CA VAL A 11 3.68 -2.74 9.43
C VAL A 11 4.23 -4.10 9.06
N LYS A 12 5.32 -4.51 9.69
CA LYS A 12 5.87 -5.85 9.54
C LYS A 12 5.67 -6.65 10.82
N ILE A 13 5.20 -7.88 10.65
CA ILE A 13 5.09 -8.84 11.73
C ILE A 13 6.02 -10.01 11.47
N GLN A 14 6.40 -10.70 12.52
CA GLN A 14 7.30 -11.83 12.45
C GLN A 14 6.83 -12.93 13.39
N TYR A 15 6.84 -14.17 12.92
CA TYR A 15 6.45 -15.35 13.70
C TYR A 15 7.21 -16.59 13.25
N GLN A 16 7.13 -17.65 14.05
CA GLN A 16 7.73 -18.93 13.71
C GLN A 16 6.68 -19.85 13.10
N GLU A 17 7.00 -20.45 11.97
CA GLU A 17 6.14 -21.39 11.27
C GLU A 17 6.78 -22.79 11.31
N MET A 18 6.01 -23.78 11.73
CA MET A 18 6.44 -25.17 11.74
C MET A 18 6.43 -25.73 10.32
N GLN A 19 7.57 -26.23 9.88
CA GLN A 19 7.71 -26.86 8.56
C GLN A 19 7.35 -28.35 8.63
N GLU A 20 7.12 -28.98 7.48
CA GLU A 20 6.82 -30.42 7.37
C GLU A 20 7.92 -31.31 7.93
N ASP A 21 9.18 -30.87 7.88
CA ASP A 21 10.34 -31.59 8.41
C ASP A 21 10.52 -31.42 9.92
N GLY A 22 9.60 -30.73 10.61
CA GLY A 22 9.65 -30.47 12.03
C GLY A 22 10.51 -29.28 12.44
N LYS A 23 11.15 -28.61 11.48
CA LYS A 23 11.94 -27.39 11.73
C LYS A 23 11.04 -26.16 11.75
N GLU A 24 11.42 -25.19 12.58
CA GLU A 24 10.75 -23.91 12.62
C GLU A 24 11.43 -22.95 11.63
N LYS A 25 10.61 -22.21 10.89
CA LYS A 25 11.07 -21.15 9.97
C LYS A 25 10.52 -19.81 10.45
N ARG A 26 11.39 -18.81 10.49
CA ARG A 26 10.99 -17.43 10.78
C ARG A 26 10.37 -16.81 9.54
N VAL A 27 9.14 -16.31 9.68
CA VAL A 27 8.38 -15.68 8.61
C VAL A 27 8.19 -14.21 8.96
N THR A 28 8.45 -13.32 7.97
CA THR A 28 8.18 -11.90 8.08
C THR A 28 7.15 -11.53 7.03
N GLU A 29 6.07 -10.86 7.45
CA GLU A 29 4.99 -10.43 6.56
C GLU A 29 4.77 -8.94 6.71
N GLN A 30 4.46 -8.27 5.60
CA GLN A 30 4.18 -6.83 5.57
C GLN A 30 2.72 -6.56 5.23
N TYR A 31 2.15 -5.64 5.99
CA TYR A 31 0.77 -5.18 5.81
C TYR A 31 0.72 -3.66 5.80
N VAL A 32 -0.33 -3.11 5.22
CA VAL A 32 -0.64 -1.68 5.27
C VAL A 32 -1.87 -1.51 6.14
N VAL A 33 -1.81 -0.59 7.08
CA VAL A 33 -2.88 -0.34 8.04
C VAL A 33 -3.27 1.13 7.99
N GLU A 34 -4.56 1.39 7.83
CA GLU A 34 -5.12 2.73 8.00
C GLU A 34 -5.28 3.01 9.49
N ALA A 35 -4.59 4.04 9.98
CA ALA A 35 -4.61 4.40 11.39
C ALA A 35 -4.25 5.87 11.59
N LEU A 36 -4.56 6.41 12.76
CA LEU A 36 -4.25 7.79 13.12
C LEU A 36 -2.91 7.93 13.86
N SER A 37 -2.35 6.81 14.34
CA SER A 37 -1.11 6.79 15.10
C SER A 37 -0.40 5.44 14.95
N PHE A 38 0.87 5.39 15.31
CA PHE A 38 1.63 4.14 15.39
C PHE A 38 1.00 3.15 16.38
N THR A 39 0.55 3.63 17.52
CA THR A 39 -0.10 2.80 18.56
C THR A 39 -1.36 2.15 18.01
N GLU A 40 -2.18 2.91 17.30
CA GLU A 40 -3.41 2.40 16.68
C GLU A 40 -3.10 1.38 15.60
N ALA A 41 -2.08 1.64 14.77
CA ALA A 41 -1.65 0.70 13.73
C ALA A 41 -1.18 -0.63 14.32
N GLU A 42 -0.41 -0.58 15.40
CA GLU A 42 0.04 -1.78 16.11
C GLU A 42 -1.12 -2.57 16.70
N THR A 43 -2.04 -1.91 17.39
CA THR A 43 -3.24 -2.54 17.95
C THR A 43 -4.06 -3.20 16.85
N ARG A 44 -4.26 -2.51 15.75
CA ARG A 44 -5.07 -3.01 14.63
C ARG A 44 -4.45 -4.24 13.99
N ILE A 45 -3.15 -4.24 13.73
CA ILE A 45 -2.49 -5.40 13.10
C ILE A 45 -2.55 -6.62 14.01
N ILE A 46 -2.40 -6.43 15.32
CA ILE A 46 -2.50 -7.52 16.30
C ILE A 46 -3.91 -8.11 16.27
N GLU A 47 -4.94 -7.29 16.29
CA GLU A 47 -6.33 -7.75 16.22
C GLU A 47 -6.62 -8.50 14.92
N GLU A 48 -6.15 -8.00 13.79
CA GLU A 48 -6.40 -8.60 12.48
C GLU A 48 -5.67 -9.93 12.29
N MET A 49 -4.46 -10.05 12.80
CA MET A 49 -3.62 -11.23 12.54
C MET A 49 -3.75 -12.34 13.58
N THR A 50 -4.22 -12.04 14.78
CA THR A 50 -4.39 -13.05 15.85
C THR A 50 -5.19 -14.27 15.40
N PRO A 51 -6.31 -14.13 14.65
CA PRO A 51 -7.07 -15.30 14.20
C PRO A 51 -6.34 -16.20 13.20
N TYR A 52 -5.34 -15.67 12.51
CA TYR A 52 -4.66 -16.37 11.40
C TYR A 52 -3.32 -16.96 11.78
N ILE A 53 -2.72 -16.54 12.91
CA ILE A 53 -1.40 -17.00 13.32
C ILE A 53 -1.55 -17.88 14.56
N SER A 54 -1.08 -19.12 14.45
CA SER A 54 -1.02 -20.03 15.56
C SER A 54 0.22 -19.72 16.41
N GLY A 55 0.01 -19.36 17.67
CA GLY A 55 1.08 -18.97 18.58
C GLY A 55 1.36 -17.48 18.60
N GLU A 56 2.52 -17.11 19.09
CA GLU A 56 2.90 -15.72 19.27
C GLU A 56 3.53 -15.12 18.00
N PHE A 57 3.32 -13.84 17.81
CA PHE A 57 3.99 -13.06 16.78
C PHE A 57 4.35 -11.67 17.31
N ASP A 58 5.35 -11.07 16.70
CA ASP A 58 5.84 -9.75 17.08
C ASP A 58 5.64 -8.74 15.95
N VAL A 59 5.32 -7.50 16.33
CA VAL A 59 5.37 -6.38 15.42
C VAL A 59 6.81 -5.87 15.43
N VAL A 60 7.53 -6.07 14.34
CA VAL A 60 8.98 -5.80 14.27
C VAL A 60 9.33 -4.49 13.57
N SER A 61 8.39 -3.91 12.84
CA SER A 61 8.61 -2.63 12.14
C SER A 61 7.29 -1.91 11.91
N GLU A 62 7.30 -0.61 12.12
CA GLU A 62 6.19 0.28 11.79
C GLU A 62 6.77 1.54 11.13
N LYS A 63 6.26 1.90 9.96
CA LYS A 63 6.66 3.11 9.23
C LYS A 63 5.44 3.80 8.69
N ILE A 64 5.52 5.13 8.60
CA ILE A 64 4.53 5.89 7.84
C ILE A 64 4.68 5.47 6.38
N ALA A 65 3.59 5.07 5.74
CA ALA A 65 3.62 4.67 4.34
C ALA A 65 4.00 5.86 3.44
N PRO A 66 4.73 5.61 2.33
CA PRO A 66 5.12 6.70 1.42
C PRO A 66 3.99 7.20 0.53
N PHE A 67 2.79 6.70 0.72
CA PHE A 67 1.57 7.09 0.00
C PHE A 67 0.48 7.45 1.02
N ASN A 68 -0.44 8.31 0.63
CA ASN A 68 -1.62 8.68 1.40
C ASN A 68 -2.93 8.44 0.65
N GLU A 69 -2.83 7.81 -0.52
CA GLU A 69 -3.98 7.46 -1.34
C GLU A 69 -3.81 6.06 -1.90
N ILE A 70 -4.87 5.28 -1.85
CA ILE A 70 -4.90 3.93 -2.40
C ILE A 70 -6.04 3.78 -3.39
N PHE A 71 -5.82 2.97 -4.42
CA PHE A 71 -6.82 2.61 -5.42
C PHE A 71 -7.23 1.16 -5.18
N LEU A 72 -8.51 0.97 -4.85
CA LEU A 72 -9.09 -0.32 -4.50
C LEU A 72 -9.86 -0.89 -5.67
N SER A 73 -9.64 -2.16 -5.96
CA SER A 73 -10.34 -2.90 -7.00
C SER A 73 -11.57 -3.63 -6.45
N ASN A 74 -12.56 -3.83 -7.31
CA ASN A 74 -13.73 -4.66 -7.02
C ASN A 74 -13.59 -6.09 -7.54
N ASN A 75 -12.48 -6.39 -8.20
CA ASN A 75 -12.26 -7.69 -8.84
C ASN A 75 -11.45 -8.60 -7.92
N TYR A 76 -11.94 -9.80 -7.65
CA TYR A 76 -11.28 -10.77 -6.77
C TYR A 76 -9.91 -11.24 -7.28
N SER A 77 -9.67 -11.17 -8.59
CA SER A 77 -8.37 -11.54 -9.16
C SER A 77 -7.30 -10.49 -8.89
N ASP A 78 -7.68 -9.29 -8.46
CA ASP A 78 -6.74 -8.22 -8.09
C ASP A 78 -6.30 -8.41 -6.64
N ASP A 79 -5.36 -9.32 -6.42
CA ASP A 79 -4.92 -9.78 -5.11
C ASP A 79 -3.53 -9.30 -4.71
N LYS A 80 -2.91 -8.44 -5.52
CA LYS A 80 -1.57 -7.90 -5.26
C LYS A 80 -1.61 -6.39 -5.09
N TRP A 81 -0.52 -5.85 -4.57
CA TRP A 81 -0.41 -4.42 -4.27
C TRP A 81 0.84 -3.85 -4.90
N PHE A 82 0.65 -2.82 -5.72
CA PHE A 82 1.72 -2.13 -6.44
C PHE A 82 1.77 -0.67 -6.02
N VAL A 83 2.95 -0.06 -6.08
CA VAL A 83 3.10 1.38 -5.91
C VAL A 83 3.27 2.00 -7.29
N SER A 84 2.38 2.92 -7.64
CA SER A 84 2.51 3.77 -8.82
C SER A 84 3.10 5.11 -8.42
N LYS A 85 4.23 5.45 -9.02
CA LYS A 85 4.91 6.72 -8.82
C LYS A 85 4.52 7.66 -9.96
N VAL A 86 3.84 8.75 -9.61
CA VAL A 86 3.29 9.70 -10.58
C VAL A 86 3.89 11.08 -10.35
N ALA A 87 4.39 11.68 -11.41
CA ALA A 87 4.85 13.06 -11.38
C ALA A 87 3.79 13.96 -12.01
N PHE A 88 3.27 14.90 -11.23
CA PHE A 88 2.37 15.94 -11.73
C PHE A 88 3.21 17.15 -12.14
N ILE A 89 2.91 17.68 -13.31
CA ILE A 89 3.67 18.77 -13.91
C ILE A 89 2.83 20.05 -13.82
N THR A 90 3.37 21.06 -13.15
CA THR A 90 2.75 22.37 -13.04
C THR A 90 3.73 23.44 -13.55
N ILE A 91 3.19 24.57 -13.98
CA ILE A 91 4.01 25.71 -14.41
C ILE A 91 3.95 26.77 -13.32
N ASP A 92 5.12 27.21 -12.87
CA ASP A 92 5.23 28.33 -11.93
C ASP A 92 4.94 29.63 -12.69
N GLU A 93 3.89 30.33 -12.27
CA GLU A 93 3.46 31.59 -12.92
C GLU A 93 4.50 32.70 -12.85
N LYS A 94 5.38 32.70 -11.83
CA LYS A 94 6.39 33.73 -11.63
C LYS A 94 7.64 33.51 -12.47
N THR A 95 8.09 32.27 -12.60
CA THR A 95 9.34 31.90 -13.27
C THR A 95 9.14 31.24 -14.63
N GLU A 96 7.90 30.91 -14.99
CA GLU A 96 7.50 30.15 -16.18
C GLU A 96 8.20 28.79 -16.30
N LYS A 97 8.80 28.31 -15.21
CA LYS A 97 9.46 27.00 -15.15
C LYS A 97 8.49 25.90 -14.74
N GLU A 98 8.72 24.72 -15.29
CA GLU A 98 7.98 23.54 -14.89
C GLU A 98 8.39 23.10 -13.49
N LYS A 99 7.39 22.76 -12.68
CA LYS A 99 7.58 22.08 -11.39
C LYS A 99 7.02 20.67 -11.49
N LYS A 100 7.76 19.72 -10.96
CA LYS A 100 7.30 18.34 -10.82
C LYS A 100 7.03 18.06 -9.36
N GLN A 101 5.84 17.52 -9.09
CA GLN A 101 5.47 17.04 -7.76
C GLN A 101 5.16 15.54 -7.85
N THR A 102 5.89 14.75 -7.08
CA THR A 102 5.76 13.29 -7.11
C THR A 102 4.78 12.83 -6.06
N PHE A 103 3.82 12.01 -6.49
CA PHE A 103 2.89 11.29 -5.61
C PHE A 103 3.04 9.81 -5.83
N ARG A 104 2.80 9.05 -4.76
CA ARG A 104 2.76 7.60 -4.82
C ARG A 104 1.37 7.12 -4.44
N TYR A 105 0.87 6.15 -5.19
CA TYR A 105 -0.42 5.51 -4.96
C TYR A 105 -0.20 4.02 -4.75
N LEU A 106 -0.86 3.46 -3.75
CA LEU A 106 -0.91 2.01 -3.60
C LEU A 106 -2.09 1.52 -4.43
N VAL A 107 -1.85 0.62 -5.37
CA VAL A 107 -2.84 0.15 -6.34
C VAL A 107 -3.05 -1.34 -6.18
N GLN A 108 -4.28 -1.74 -5.98
CA GLN A 108 -4.69 -3.14 -5.94
C GLN A 108 -4.87 -3.65 -7.37
N ALA A 109 -4.10 -4.66 -7.75
CA ALA A 109 -4.14 -5.21 -9.10
C ALA A 109 -3.58 -6.64 -9.13
N ALA A 110 -3.94 -7.41 -10.14
CA ALA A 110 -3.39 -8.76 -10.32
C ALA A 110 -1.97 -8.73 -10.91
N THR A 111 -1.66 -7.73 -11.72
CA THR A 111 -0.37 -7.58 -12.41
C THR A 111 0.07 -6.13 -12.42
N SER A 112 1.37 -5.92 -12.68
CA SER A 112 1.89 -4.55 -12.83
C SER A 112 1.29 -3.82 -14.02
N GLU A 113 0.96 -4.53 -15.09
CA GLU A 113 0.32 -3.96 -16.28
C GLU A 113 -1.07 -3.44 -15.93
N LEU A 114 -1.86 -4.22 -15.18
CA LEU A 114 -3.16 -3.78 -14.70
C LEU A 114 -3.05 -2.61 -13.72
N ALA A 115 -2.04 -2.62 -12.87
CA ALA A 115 -1.81 -1.51 -11.95
C ALA A 115 -1.55 -0.20 -12.70
N LEU A 116 -0.79 -0.27 -13.80
CA LEU A 116 -0.57 0.87 -14.69
C LEU A 116 -1.88 1.36 -15.32
N ASP A 117 -2.67 0.43 -15.85
CA ASP A 117 -3.96 0.77 -16.49
C ASP A 117 -4.93 1.38 -15.49
N TYR A 118 -5.02 0.83 -14.29
CA TYR A 118 -5.87 1.36 -13.23
C TYR A 118 -5.43 2.76 -12.79
N THR A 119 -4.13 2.99 -12.70
CA THR A 119 -3.59 4.31 -12.36
C THR A 119 -3.99 5.34 -13.44
N LYS A 120 -3.84 5.01 -14.71
CA LYS A 120 -4.25 5.87 -15.82
C LYS A 120 -5.76 6.16 -15.77
N GLU A 121 -6.57 5.15 -15.53
CA GLU A 121 -8.02 5.30 -15.42
C GLU A 121 -8.41 6.26 -14.29
N MET A 122 -7.84 6.07 -13.11
CA MET A 122 -8.14 6.91 -11.96
C MET A 122 -7.69 8.35 -12.15
N LEU A 123 -6.55 8.57 -12.81
CA LEU A 123 -6.01 9.91 -13.08
C LEU A 123 -6.66 10.59 -14.28
N SER A 124 -7.36 9.86 -15.14
CA SER A 124 -8.03 10.41 -16.34
C SER A 124 -9.18 11.36 -15.99
N HIS A 125 -9.70 11.27 -14.78
CA HIS A 125 -10.81 12.12 -14.31
C HIS A 125 -10.36 13.51 -13.87
N GLY A 126 -9.05 13.72 -13.74
CA GLY A 126 -8.48 15.02 -13.41
C GLY A 126 -8.07 15.81 -14.65
N MET A 127 -7.77 17.10 -14.44
CA MET A 127 -7.32 18.00 -15.51
C MET A 127 -5.81 18.24 -15.47
N SER A 128 -5.10 17.56 -14.58
CA SER A 128 -3.66 17.75 -14.39
C SER A 128 -2.85 17.02 -15.46
N VAL A 129 -1.73 17.61 -15.84
CA VAL A 129 -0.73 16.96 -16.68
C VAL A 129 0.14 16.10 -15.78
N TYR A 130 0.33 14.84 -16.14
CA TYR A 130 1.10 13.90 -15.33
C TYR A 130 1.90 12.93 -16.19
N CYS A 131 2.93 12.34 -15.57
CA CYS A 131 3.69 11.21 -16.10
C CYS A 131 3.71 10.11 -15.05
N ILE A 132 3.48 8.87 -15.48
CA ILE A 132 3.67 7.72 -14.59
C ILE A 132 5.12 7.27 -14.74
N ASP A 133 5.93 7.53 -13.72
CA ASP A 133 7.37 7.25 -13.75
C ASP A 133 7.69 5.79 -13.50
N ALA A 134 6.92 5.13 -12.66
CA ALA A 134 7.17 3.73 -12.30
C ALA A 134 5.92 3.07 -11.73
N VAL A 135 5.83 1.75 -11.92
CA VAL A 135 4.89 0.88 -11.23
C VAL A 135 5.73 -0.26 -10.66
N GLN A 136 5.73 -0.39 -9.34
CA GLN A 136 6.61 -1.33 -8.64
C GLN A 136 5.80 -2.27 -7.77
N ASP A 137 6.21 -3.54 -7.75
CA ASP A 137 5.66 -4.53 -6.84
C ASP A 137 6.02 -4.16 -5.39
N THR A 138 5.18 -4.55 -4.46
CA THR A 138 5.41 -4.36 -3.02
C THR A 138 5.30 -5.69 -2.29
N PRO A 139 5.96 -5.85 -1.14
CA PRO A 139 5.79 -7.03 -0.31
C PRO A 139 4.50 -7.02 0.52
N THR A 140 3.63 -6.04 0.31
CA THR A 140 2.36 -5.93 1.05
C THR A 140 1.44 -7.10 0.73
N LEU A 141 1.03 -7.83 1.76
CA LEU A 141 0.13 -8.96 1.62
C LEU A 141 -1.34 -8.55 1.66
N ASP A 142 -1.67 -7.56 2.49
CA ASP A 142 -3.03 -7.07 2.60
C ASP A 142 -3.06 -5.64 3.17
N VAL A 143 -4.21 -5.00 3.05
CA VAL A 143 -4.45 -3.65 3.53
C VAL A 143 -5.67 -3.67 4.45
N PHE A 144 -5.48 -3.20 5.68
CA PHE A 144 -6.55 -3.12 6.67
C PHE A 144 -7.04 -1.69 6.79
N LEU A 145 -8.28 -1.48 6.37
CA LEU A 145 -8.92 -0.17 6.38
C LEU A 145 -9.74 0.02 7.66
N HIS A 146 -9.90 1.27 8.05
CA HIS A 146 -10.87 1.63 9.09
C HIS A 146 -12.28 1.31 8.59
N GLU A 147 -13.00 0.55 9.37
CA GLU A 147 -14.42 0.37 9.18
C GLU A 147 -15.14 1.50 9.92
N VAL A 148 -16.01 2.16 9.21
CA VAL A 148 -16.87 3.18 9.78
C VAL A 148 -18.13 2.54 10.33
#